data_ba6853770de43bd6328f3784ef4b5dbc
#
_entry.id   ba6853770de43bd6328f3784ef4b5dbc
#
_cell.length_a   1.000
_cell.length_b   1.000
_cell.length_c   1.000
_cell.angle_alpha   90.00
_cell.angle_beta   90.00
_cell.angle_gamma   90.00
#
_symmetry.space_group_name_H-M   'P 1'
#
loop_
_entity.id
_entity.type
_entity.pdbx_description
1 polymer ?
#
loop_
_entity_poly.entity_id
_entity_poly.type
_entity_poly.pdbx_seq_one_letter_code
_entity_poly.pdbx_strand_id
1 'polypeptide(L)'
;MAERAPSEATLRDSAVAAVRRLDALGMNRGSTGNVSLRHGEGMLITPTGMGADELRGEDMVWRGWGGTLRGQWEPSSEWHFHQAIYLARPQLNAIVHTHSVHAAA
;
A
#
# COMPACT_ATOMS: atom_id res chain seq x y z
N MET A 1 8.12 24.42 -15.60
CA MET A 1 8.08 24.25 -14.16
C MET A 1 8.00 22.79 -13.79
N ALA A 2 8.84 22.34 -12.90
CA ALA A 2 8.85 20.93 -12.52
C ALA A 2 7.61 20.59 -11.70
N GLU A 3 7.03 19.45 -11.98
CA GLU A 3 5.94 18.94 -11.17
C GLU A 3 6.47 18.49 -9.82
N ARG A 4 5.71 18.77 -8.80
CA ARG A 4 6.04 18.30 -7.46
C ARG A 4 5.51 16.90 -7.27
N ALA A 5 6.28 16.05 -6.63
CA ALA A 5 5.79 14.77 -6.17
C ALA A 5 4.64 15.00 -5.17
N PRO A 6 3.63 14.13 -5.14
CA PRO A 6 2.56 14.23 -4.15
C PRO A 6 3.13 14.21 -2.73
N SER A 7 2.49 14.94 -1.83
CA SER A 7 2.88 14.92 -0.43
C SER A 7 2.61 13.54 0.17
N GLU A 8 3.28 13.25 1.28
CA GLU A 8 3.04 12.00 2.00
C GLU A 8 1.58 11.89 2.43
N ALA A 9 0.98 13.00 2.88
CA ALA A 9 -0.44 13.01 3.27
C ALA A 9 -1.34 12.64 2.09
N THR A 10 -1.07 13.18 0.92
CA THR A 10 -1.82 12.86 -0.29
C THR A 10 -1.67 11.39 -0.66
N LEU A 11 -0.46 10.86 -0.56
CA LEU A 11 -0.22 9.44 -0.86
C LEU A 11 -0.95 8.53 0.12
N ARG A 12 -0.96 8.87 1.40
CA ARG A 12 -1.67 8.10 2.42
C ARG A 12 -3.17 8.06 2.11
N ASP A 13 -3.75 9.21 1.79
CA ASP A 13 -5.17 9.29 1.46
C ASP A 13 -5.51 8.52 0.19
N SER A 14 -4.62 8.55 -0.80
CA SER A 14 -4.80 7.80 -2.05
C SER A 14 -4.79 6.29 -1.79
N ALA A 15 -3.91 5.83 -0.91
CA ALA A 15 -3.85 4.42 -0.56
C ALA A 15 -5.13 3.95 0.12
N VAL A 16 -5.63 4.74 1.06
CA VAL A 16 -6.89 4.42 1.76
C VAL A 16 -8.05 4.37 0.78
N ALA A 17 -8.13 5.36 -0.12
CA ALA A 17 -9.19 5.39 -1.14
C ALA A 17 -9.13 4.14 -2.03
N ALA A 18 -7.93 3.72 -2.42
CA ALA A 18 -7.75 2.52 -3.24
C ALA A 18 -8.22 1.26 -2.50
N VAL A 19 -7.85 1.12 -1.23
CA VAL A 19 -8.26 -0.03 -0.42
C VAL A 19 -9.78 -0.09 -0.30
N ARG A 20 -10.41 1.05 -0.02
CA ARG A 20 -11.87 1.12 0.10
C ARG A 20 -12.57 0.81 -1.21
N ARG A 21 -12.00 1.29 -2.32
CA ARG A 21 -12.55 1.02 -3.64
C ARG A 21 -12.50 -0.47 -3.97
N LEU A 22 -11.38 -1.12 -3.69
CA LEU A 22 -11.21 -2.54 -3.92
C LEU A 22 -12.17 -3.36 -3.06
N ASP A 23 -12.36 -2.96 -1.80
CA ASP A 23 -13.30 -3.62 -0.92
C ASP A 23 -14.73 -3.48 -1.46
N ALA A 24 -15.11 -2.29 -1.90
CA ALA A 24 -16.44 -2.03 -2.46
C ALA A 24 -16.69 -2.85 -3.74
N LEU A 25 -15.63 -3.14 -4.50
CA LEU A 25 -15.72 -3.96 -5.71
C LEU A 25 -15.67 -5.47 -5.43
N GLY A 26 -15.54 -5.86 -4.16
CA GLY A 26 -15.44 -7.26 -3.78
C GLY A 26 -14.12 -7.92 -4.12
N MET A 27 -13.10 -7.11 -4.44
CA MET A 27 -11.79 -7.62 -4.85
C MET A 27 -10.83 -7.82 -3.68
N ASN A 28 -11.22 -7.40 -2.50
CA ASN A 28 -10.37 -7.47 -1.32
C ASN A 28 -11.21 -7.94 -0.14
N ARG A 29 -11.17 -9.23 0.10
CA ARG A 29 -11.95 -9.84 1.18
C ARG A 29 -11.26 -9.66 2.52
N GLY A 30 -11.96 -8.95 3.43
CA GLY A 30 -11.43 -8.68 4.75
C GLY A 30 -10.15 -7.85 4.64
N SER A 31 -9.06 -8.36 5.18
CA SER A 31 -7.78 -7.68 5.19
C SER A 31 -6.70 -8.44 4.41
N THR A 32 -7.09 -9.27 3.44
CA THR A 32 -6.15 -10.13 2.71
C THR A 32 -5.36 -9.41 1.64
N GLY A 33 -5.91 -8.35 1.05
CA GLY A 33 -5.22 -7.58 0.03
C GLY A 33 -4.31 -6.53 0.65
N ASN A 34 -3.42 -5.98 -0.17
CA ASN A 34 -2.51 -4.94 0.29
C ASN A 34 -2.20 -3.95 -0.84
N VAL A 35 -1.93 -2.73 -0.44
CA VAL A 35 -1.65 -1.61 -1.35
C VAL A 35 -0.41 -0.90 -0.85
N SER A 36 0.46 -0.52 -1.76
CA SER A 36 1.59 0.32 -1.41
C SER A 36 1.81 1.42 -2.45
N LEU A 37 2.48 2.48 -2.03
CA LEU A 37 2.89 3.58 -2.88
C LEU A 37 4.35 3.88 -2.60
N ARG A 38 5.13 4.10 -3.67
CA ARG A 38 6.52 4.52 -3.51
C ARG A 38 6.56 5.91 -2.88
N HIS A 39 7.42 6.10 -1.90
CA HIS A 39 7.63 7.39 -1.28
C HIS A 39 9.07 7.50 -0.77
N GLY A 40 9.82 8.46 -1.34
CA GLY A 40 11.24 8.61 -1.01
C GLY A 40 12.01 7.33 -1.27
N GLU A 41 12.88 6.96 -0.36
CA GLU A 41 13.68 5.73 -0.45
C GLU A 41 12.97 4.56 0.22
N GLY A 42 11.68 4.45 -0.04
CA GLY A 42 10.86 3.41 0.56
C GLY A 42 9.46 3.40 -0.01
N MET A 43 8.54 2.83 0.76
CA MET A 43 7.14 2.74 0.38
C MET A 43 6.23 2.96 1.58
N LEU A 44 5.06 3.51 1.31
CA LEU A 44 3.94 3.48 2.24
C LEU A 44 3.14 2.24 1.91
N ILE A 45 2.91 1.39 2.89
CA ILE A 45 2.22 0.12 2.69
C ILE A 45 1.15 -0.07 3.76
N THR A 46 0.07 -0.74 3.38
CA THR A 46 -1.01 -1.05 4.31
C THR A 46 -0.51 -1.91 5.46
N PRO A 47 -1.05 -1.69 6.67
CA PRO A 47 -0.69 -2.51 7.82
C PRO A 47 -1.29 -3.90 7.70
N THR A 48 -0.66 -4.87 8.36
CA THR A 48 -1.17 -6.23 8.38
C THR A 48 -2.46 -6.31 9.21
N GLY A 49 -3.41 -7.10 8.73
CA GLY A 49 -4.60 -7.44 9.50
C GLY A 49 -5.66 -6.37 9.66
N MET A 50 -5.56 -5.25 8.97
CA MET A 50 -6.53 -4.16 9.12
C MET A 50 -7.50 -4.14 7.94
N GLY A 51 -8.80 -4.10 8.24
CA GLY A 51 -9.83 -4.03 7.23
C GLY A 51 -9.98 -2.64 6.61
N ALA A 52 -10.61 -2.60 5.43
CA ALA A 52 -10.78 -1.35 4.68
C ALA A 52 -11.58 -0.29 5.43
N ASP A 53 -12.57 -0.72 6.21
CA ASP A 53 -13.43 0.18 6.99
C ASP A 53 -12.72 0.80 8.19
N GLU A 54 -11.64 0.18 8.66
CA GLU A 54 -10.87 0.67 9.79
C GLU A 54 -9.68 1.51 9.37
N LEU A 55 -9.19 1.32 8.15
CA LEU A 55 -7.96 1.93 7.68
C LEU A 55 -8.08 3.43 7.51
N ARG A 56 -7.10 4.16 8.06
CA ARG A 56 -6.94 5.59 7.88
C ARG A 56 -5.55 5.88 7.35
N GLY A 57 -5.36 7.06 6.79
CA GLY A 57 -4.05 7.44 6.25
C GLY A 57 -2.92 7.31 7.26
N GLU A 58 -3.18 7.64 8.52
CA GLU A 58 -2.20 7.54 9.60
C GLU A 58 -1.79 6.11 9.93
N ASP A 59 -2.58 5.14 9.51
CA ASP A 59 -2.29 3.73 9.75
C ASP A 59 -1.34 3.12 8.74
N MET A 60 -1.11 3.80 7.61
CA MET A 60 -0.14 3.35 6.62
C MET A 60 1.26 3.34 7.24
N VAL A 61 2.03 2.33 6.91
CA VAL A 61 3.40 2.17 7.43
C VAL A 61 4.40 2.54 6.35
N TRP A 62 5.37 3.37 6.70
CA TRP A 62 6.48 3.64 5.78
C TRP A 62 7.60 2.65 6.06
N ARG A 63 8.03 1.96 5.01
CA ARG A 63 9.18 1.06 5.10
C ARG A 63 10.23 1.49 4.10
N GLY A 64 11.40 1.89 4.62
CA GLY A 64 12.54 2.21 3.79
C GLY A 64 13.14 0.94 3.19
N TRP A 65 13.79 1.06 2.03
CA TRP A 65 14.41 -0.09 1.38
C TRP A 65 15.45 -0.76 2.27
N GLY A 66 16.07 -0.01 3.16
CA GLY A 66 17.07 -0.52 4.09
C GLY A 66 16.49 -1.16 5.36
N GLY A 67 15.16 -1.16 5.52
CA GLY A 67 14.52 -1.79 6.65
C GLY A 67 13.96 -0.85 7.72
N THR A 68 14.19 0.45 7.60
CA THR A 68 13.62 1.42 8.53
C THR A 68 12.10 1.39 8.47
N LEU A 69 11.45 1.34 9.62
CA LEU A 69 10.00 1.38 9.73
C LEU A 69 9.56 2.66 10.43
N ARG A 70 8.52 3.30 9.91
CA ARG A 70 7.87 4.44 10.55
C ARG A 70 6.37 4.22 10.53
N GLY A 71 5.76 4.33 11.68
CA GLY A 71 4.34 4.10 11.88
C GLY A 71 4.11 3.26 13.14
N GLN A 72 2.86 3.13 13.52
CA GLN A 72 2.51 2.44 14.76
C GLN A 72 2.12 0.96 14.56
N TRP A 73 2.01 0.53 13.31
CA TRP A 73 1.58 -0.83 12.98
C TRP A 73 2.66 -1.57 12.24
N GLU A 74 2.55 -2.88 12.18
CA GLU A 74 3.44 -3.67 11.34
C GLU A 74 2.96 -3.59 9.88
N PRO A 75 3.89 -3.51 8.92
CA PRO A 75 3.51 -3.53 7.52
C PRO A 75 2.91 -4.87 7.14
N SER A 76 2.10 -4.88 6.08
CA SER A 76 1.59 -6.13 5.52
C SER A 76 2.69 -7.18 5.45
N SER A 77 2.37 -8.42 5.79
CA SER A 77 3.33 -9.53 5.73
C SER A 77 3.88 -9.77 4.32
N GLU A 78 3.26 -9.18 3.31
CA GLU A 78 3.70 -9.30 1.92
C GLU A 78 4.58 -8.12 1.46
N TRP A 79 5.08 -7.31 2.40
CA TRP A 79 5.91 -6.16 2.08
C TRP A 79 7.11 -6.50 1.20
N HIS A 80 7.67 -7.68 1.37
CA HIS A 80 8.86 -8.09 0.62
C HIS A 80 8.59 -8.27 -0.88
N PHE A 81 7.38 -8.68 -1.25
CA PHE A 81 6.98 -8.74 -2.66
C PHE A 81 6.89 -7.34 -3.26
N HIS A 82 6.30 -6.41 -2.53
CA HIS A 82 6.22 -5.03 -2.97
C HIS A 82 7.62 -4.42 -3.15
N GLN A 83 8.49 -4.62 -2.18
CA GLN A 83 9.85 -4.09 -2.25
C GLN A 83 10.60 -4.66 -3.44
N ALA A 84 10.52 -5.97 -3.68
CA ALA A 84 11.21 -6.61 -4.80
C ALA A 84 10.76 -6.01 -6.14
N ILE A 85 9.45 -5.76 -6.28
CA ILE A 85 8.91 -5.16 -7.50
C ILE A 85 9.42 -3.73 -7.66
N TYR A 86 9.38 -2.92 -6.60
CA TYR A 86 9.85 -1.53 -6.68
C TYR A 86 11.33 -1.44 -7.03
N LEU A 87 12.15 -2.32 -6.48
CA LEU A 87 13.57 -2.30 -6.76
C LEU A 87 13.89 -2.80 -8.18
N ALA A 88 13.10 -3.73 -8.70
CA ALA A 88 13.25 -4.24 -10.06
C ALA A 88 12.67 -3.29 -11.11
N ARG A 89 11.70 -2.46 -10.73
CA ARG A 89 10.97 -1.58 -11.65
C ARG A 89 10.94 -0.16 -11.11
N PRO A 90 12.03 0.62 -11.29
CA PRO A 90 12.11 1.98 -10.73
C PRO A 90 11.01 2.93 -11.18
N GLN A 91 10.38 2.65 -12.33
CA GLN A 91 9.33 3.49 -12.88
C GLN A 91 7.96 3.28 -12.21
N LEU A 92 7.80 2.20 -11.46
CA LEU A 92 6.52 1.94 -10.80
C LEU A 92 6.41 2.71 -9.49
N ASN A 93 5.24 3.29 -9.26
CA ASN A 93 4.98 4.12 -8.07
C ASN A 93 3.88 3.56 -7.18
N ALA A 94 3.17 2.53 -7.63
CA ALA A 94 2.08 1.95 -6.84
C ALA A 94 1.96 0.46 -7.16
N ILE A 95 1.58 -0.31 -6.16
CA ILE A 95 1.32 -1.74 -6.30
C ILE A 95 0.05 -2.08 -5.55
N VAL A 96 -0.82 -2.83 -6.21
CA VAL A 96 -2.05 -3.33 -5.61
C VAL A 96 -2.02 -4.85 -5.73
N HIS A 97 -2.17 -5.52 -4.59
CA HIS A 97 -2.25 -6.97 -4.52
C HIS A 97 -3.60 -7.34 -3.91
N THR A 98 -4.42 -8.05 -4.65
CA THR A 98 -5.76 -8.42 -4.21
C THR A 98 -5.95 -9.93 -4.21
N HIS A 99 -6.86 -10.38 -3.36
CA HIS A 99 -7.31 -11.77 -3.33
C HIS A 99 -8.81 -11.77 -3.58
N SER A 100 -9.22 -12.12 -4.78
CA SER A 100 -10.63 -12.18 -5.15
C SER A 100 -11.03 -13.60 -5.43
N VAL A 101 -12.15 -14.05 -4.85
CA VAL A 101 -12.67 -15.39 -5.13
C VAL A 101 -13.14 -15.54 -6.57
N HIS A 102 -13.37 -14.44 -7.27
CA HIS A 102 -13.82 -14.45 -8.65
C HIS A 102 -12.67 -14.34 -9.65
N ALA A 103 -11.47 -14.04 -9.19
CA ALA A 103 -10.33 -13.86 -10.07
C ALA A 103 -9.90 -15.15 -10.79
N ALA A 104 -10.24 -16.29 -10.22
CA ALA A 104 -9.88 -17.58 -10.79
C ALA A 104 -10.98 -18.18 -11.67
N ALA A 105 -12.10 -17.54 -11.76
CA ALA A 105 -13.25 -18.06 -12.50
C ALA A 105 -13.06 -17.98 -14.02
#